data_739cb51dff2d31a0f42ff0fe6f9e1dd7
#
_entry.id   739cb51dff2d31a0f42ff0fe6f9e1dd7
#
_cell.length_a   1.000
_cell.length_b   1.000
_cell.length_c   1.000
_cell.angle_alpha   90.00
_cell.angle_beta   90.00
_cell.angle_gamma   90.00
#
_symmetry.space_group_name_H-M   'P 1'
#
loop_
_entity.id
_entity.type
_entity.pdbx_description
1 polymer ?
#
loop_
_entity_poly.entity_id
_entity_poly.type
_entity_poly.pdbx_seq_one_letter_code
_entity_poly.pdbx_strand_id
1 'polypeptide(L)'
;MKILHEIMMSYTGTEDAGKYKINENYIVEEDKDGNRKMRFKPLSAKETPEAMEQLILAYHEASNNSNINQLLLIPCFILDFLCIHPFRDGNGRMSRLLTLLLLYKNGFDVGKYVSFEEQINNSKGNY
;
A
#
# COMPACT_ATOMS: atom_id res chain seq x y z
N MET A 1 -8.65 -2.82 6.61
CA MET A 1 -8.20 -2.04 5.44
C MET A 1 -9.14 -0.89 5.09
N LYS A 2 -10.40 -1.14 4.74
CA LYS A 2 -11.36 -0.09 4.33
C LYS A 2 -11.55 1.00 5.39
N ILE A 3 -11.79 0.63 6.65
CA ILE A 3 -11.94 1.58 7.76
C ILE A 3 -10.69 2.46 7.93
N LEU A 4 -9.51 1.86 7.83
CA LEU A 4 -8.25 2.60 7.95
C LEU A 4 -8.08 3.63 6.82
N HIS A 5 -8.43 3.24 5.59
CA HIS A 5 -8.43 4.13 4.44
C HIS A 5 -9.47 5.26 4.61
N GLU A 6 -10.67 4.94 5.10
CA GLU A 6 -11.73 5.91 5.38
C GLU A 6 -11.27 6.97 6.38
N ILE A 7 -10.67 6.55 7.50
CA ILE A 7 -10.12 7.47 8.52
C ILE A 7 -9.01 8.32 7.93
N MET A 8 -8.06 7.72 7.19
CA MET A 8 -6.94 8.43 6.57
C MET A 8 -7.41 9.47 5.56
N MET A 9 -8.48 9.19 4.83
CA MET A 9 -9.03 10.06 3.77
C MET A 9 -10.12 11.02 4.26
N SER A 10 -10.54 10.94 5.53
CA SER A 10 -11.65 11.74 6.08
C SER A 10 -11.50 13.25 5.89
N TYR A 11 -10.26 13.74 5.87
CA TYR A 11 -9.95 15.16 5.70
C TYR A 11 -9.86 15.63 4.24
N THR A 12 -9.98 14.72 3.27
CA THR A 12 -9.85 15.06 1.84
C THR A 12 -11.20 15.35 1.17
N GLY A 13 -12.31 15.09 1.87
CA GLY A 13 -13.66 15.26 1.32
C GLY A 13 -14.01 14.31 0.17
N THR A 14 -13.23 13.23 -0.03
CA THR A 14 -13.48 12.28 -1.10
C THR A 14 -14.63 11.31 -0.74
N GLU A 15 -15.56 11.12 -1.67
CA GLU A 15 -16.69 10.19 -1.49
C GLU A 15 -16.27 8.71 -1.58
N ASP A 16 -15.07 8.43 -2.10
CA ASP A 16 -14.53 7.08 -2.29
C ASP A 16 -13.75 6.57 -1.07
N ALA A 17 -13.72 7.33 0.04
CA ALA A 17 -13.05 6.93 1.25
C ALA A 17 -13.58 5.57 1.76
N GLY A 18 -12.68 4.63 2.02
CA GLY A 18 -13.02 3.29 2.50
C GLY A 18 -13.60 2.34 1.44
N LYS A 19 -13.74 2.76 0.19
CA LYS A 19 -14.27 1.94 -0.90
C LYS A 19 -13.16 1.48 -1.84
N TYR A 20 -13.22 0.22 -2.27
CA TYR A 20 -12.34 -0.25 -3.33
C TYR A 20 -12.70 0.40 -4.66
N LYS A 21 -11.73 0.52 -5.54
CA LYS A 21 -11.91 1.07 -6.89
C LYS A 21 -12.99 0.31 -7.66
N ILE A 22 -13.80 1.05 -8.42
CA ILE A 22 -14.81 0.50 -9.32
C ILE A 22 -14.40 0.65 -10.79
N ASN A 23 -13.43 1.52 -11.05
CA ASN A 23 -12.86 1.75 -12.37
C ASN A 23 -11.37 1.37 -12.37
N GLU A 24 -10.85 1.06 -13.55
CA GLU A 24 -9.42 0.82 -13.73
C GLU A 24 -8.62 2.06 -13.35
N ASN A 25 -7.51 1.85 -12.64
CA ASN A 25 -6.53 2.88 -12.38
C ASN A 25 -5.19 2.48 -13.01
N TYR A 26 -4.44 3.50 -13.46
CA TYR A 26 -3.15 3.31 -14.10
C TYR A 26 -2.12 4.18 -13.38
N ILE A 27 -0.93 3.64 -13.16
CA ILE A 27 0.19 4.42 -12.66
C ILE A 27 0.93 4.98 -13.87
N VAL A 28 0.85 6.30 -14.03
CA VAL A 28 1.43 7.03 -15.14
C VAL A 28 2.61 7.84 -14.61
N GLU A 29 3.72 7.78 -15.31
CA GLU A 29 4.88 8.64 -15.11
C GLU A 29 4.87 9.73 -16.19
N GLU A 30 5.07 10.97 -15.76
CA GLU A 30 5.24 12.11 -16.65
C GLU A 30 6.73 12.46 -16.70
N ASP A 31 7.32 12.44 -17.90
CA ASP A 31 8.72 12.81 -18.09
C ASP A 31 8.90 14.35 -18.04
N LYS A 32 10.14 14.80 -18.09
CA LYS A 32 10.48 16.23 -18.05
C LYS A 32 9.92 17.02 -19.25
N ASP A 33 9.54 16.33 -20.31
CA ASP A 33 9.01 16.90 -21.55
C ASP A 33 7.47 16.85 -21.59
N GLY A 34 6.82 16.40 -20.48
CA GLY A 34 5.36 16.32 -20.36
C GLY A 34 4.73 15.09 -21.01
N ASN A 35 5.53 14.14 -21.52
CA ASN A 35 4.99 12.91 -22.08
C ASN A 35 4.59 11.94 -20.96
N ARG A 36 3.39 11.37 -21.08
CA ARG A 36 2.86 10.41 -20.12
C ARG A 36 3.11 8.99 -20.60
N LYS A 37 3.84 8.22 -19.81
CA LYS A 37 4.08 6.80 -20.05
C LYS A 37 3.43 5.98 -18.95
N MET A 38 2.69 4.94 -19.31
CA MET A 38 2.16 3.99 -18.36
C MET A 38 3.33 3.22 -17.74
N ARG A 39 3.55 3.39 -16.44
CA ARG A 39 4.61 2.71 -15.70
C ARG A 39 4.17 1.35 -15.21
N PHE A 40 2.94 1.25 -14.76
CA PHE A 40 2.39 0.03 -14.19
C PHE A 40 0.87 -0.02 -14.37
N LYS A 41 0.35 -1.21 -14.69
CA LYS A 41 -1.08 -1.52 -14.70
C LYS A 41 -1.43 -2.38 -13.49
N PRO A 42 -2.11 -1.84 -12.48
CA PRO A 42 -2.58 -2.60 -11.33
C PRO A 42 -3.60 -3.68 -11.71
N LEU A 43 -3.92 -4.53 -10.75
CA LEU A 43 -4.99 -5.52 -10.89
C LEU A 43 -6.31 -4.83 -11.26
N SER A 44 -7.18 -5.54 -12.01
CA SER A 44 -8.47 -4.99 -12.43
C SER A 44 -9.39 -4.63 -11.24
N ALA A 45 -10.27 -3.66 -11.45
CA ALA A 45 -11.24 -3.27 -10.43
C ALA A 45 -12.16 -4.44 -10.02
N LYS A 46 -12.53 -5.29 -10.97
CA LYS A 46 -13.39 -6.46 -10.74
C LYS A 46 -12.73 -7.50 -9.83
N GLU A 47 -11.44 -7.74 -10.00
CA GLU A 47 -10.69 -8.74 -9.23
C GLU A 47 -10.19 -8.21 -7.87
N THR A 48 -10.21 -6.89 -7.67
CA THR A 48 -9.66 -6.23 -6.48
C THR A 48 -10.24 -6.74 -5.15
N PRO A 49 -11.57 -6.93 -4.98
CA PRO A 49 -12.12 -7.38 -3.69
C PRO A 49 -11.61 -8.77 -3.30
N GLU A 50 -11.62 -9.71 -4.22
CA GLU A 50 -11.15 -11.08 -4.00
C GLU A 50 -9.65 -11.12 -3.72
N ALA A 51 -8.85 -10.41 -4.52
CA ALA A 51 -7.41 -10.34 -4.32
C ALA A 51 -7.03 -9.73 -2.95
N MET A 52 -7.76 -8.72 -2.48
CA MET A 52 -7.54 -8.16 -1.15
C MET A 52 -7.90 -9.12 -0.02
N GLU A 53 -8.94 -9.93 -0.19
CA GLU A 53 -9.30 -10.97 0.76
C GLU A 53 -8.21 -12.05 0.82
N GLN A 54 -7.78 -12.55 -0.33
CA GLN A 54 -6.69 -13.53 -0.44
C GLN A 54 -5.39 -13.01 0.17
N LEU A 55 -5.01 -11.76 -0.10
CA LEU A 55 -3.82 -11.14 0.45
C LEU A 55 -3.85 -11.09 1.98
N ILE A 56 -4.99 -10.72 2.57
CA ILE A 56 -5.16 -10.63 4.03
C ILE A 56 -5.08 -12.02 4.65
N LEU A 57 -5.75 -13.02 4.07
CA LEU A 57 -5.70 -14.40 4.54
C LEU A 57 -4.28 -14.97 4.49
N ALA A 58 -3.59 -14.82 3.36
CA ALA A 58 -2.22 -15.28 3.20
C ALA A 58 -1.26 -14.63 4.21
N TYR A 59 -1.41 -13.32 4.45
CA TYR A 59 -0.64 -12.62 5.47
C TYR A 59 -0.90 -13.19 6.87
N HIS A 60 -2.15 -13.45 7.24
CA HIS A 60 -2.50 -14.03 8.54
C HIS A 60 -1.92 -15.43 8.73
N GLU A 61 -2.02 -16.27 7.73
CA GLU A 61 -1.44 -17.62 7.78
C GLU A 61 0.08 -17.57 7.93
N ALA A 62 0.75 -16.77 7.10
CA ALA A 62 2.20 -16.61 7.14
C ALA A 62 2.69 -15.98 8.46
N SER A 63 1.95 -14.99 9.01
CA SER A 63 2.33 -14.31 10.26
C SER A 63 2.22 -15.21 11.49
N ASN A 64 1.41 -16.26 11.44
CA ASN A 64 1.30 -17.28 12.50
C ASN A 64 2.38 -18.35 12.43
N ASN A 65 3.17 -18.39 11.36
CA ASN A 65 4.26 -19.34 11.19
C ASN A 65 5.55 -18.75 11.79
N SER A 66 6.02 -19.34 12.91
CA SER A 66 7.23 -18.90 13.61
C SER A 66 8.53 -18.97 12.80
N ASN A 67 8.53 -19.72 11.70
CA ASN A 67 9.69 -19.85 10.80
C ASN A 67 9.79 -18.69 9.80
N ILE A 68 8.77 -17.84 9.70
CA ILE A 68 8.75 -16.73 8.76
C ILE A 68 9.18 -15.44 9.49
N ASN A 69 10.24 -14.81 8.97
CA ASN A 69 10.71 -13.53 9.50
C ASN A 69 9.75 -12.41 9.11
N GLN A 70 9.20 -11.72 10.10
CA GLN A 70 8.24 -10.63 9.89
C GLN A 70 8.83 -9.45 9.10
N LEU A 71 10.14 -9.18 9.20
CA LEU A 71 10.82 -8.14 8.42
C LEU A 71 10.89 -8.47 6.92
N LEU A 72 10.69 -9.72 6.53
CA LEU A 72 10.55 -10.14 5.13
C LEU A 72 9.08 -10.21 4.73
N LEU A 73 8.21 -10.67 5.62
CA LEU A 73 6.78 -10.83 5.33
C LEU A 73 6.08 -9.47 5.12
N ILE A 74 6.39 -8.47 5.95
CA ILE A 74 5.77 -7.15 5.87
C ILE A 74 6.01 -6.49 4.50
N PRO A 75 7.25 -6.33 4.00
CA PRO A 75 7.45 -5.72 2.68
C PRO A 75 6.83 -6.52 1.53
N CYS A 76 6.77 -7.86 1.59
CA CYS A 76 6.06 -8.66 0.60
C CYS A 76 4.56 -8.32 0.58
N PHE A 77 3.92 -8.29 1.75
CA PHE A 77 2.52 -7.88 1.87
C PHE A 77 2.26 -6.47 1.32
N ILE A 78 3.15 -5.52 1.61
CA ILE A 78 3.03 -4.13 1.12
C ILE A 78 3.22 -4.06 -0.39
N LEU A 79 4.14 -4.84 -0.95
CA LEU A 79 4.33 -4.92 -2.39
C LEU A 79 3.08 -5.45 -3.11
N ASP A 80 2.51 -6.55 -2.62
CA ASP A 80 1.29 -7.14 -3.18
C ASP A 80 0.10 -6.17 -3.06
N PHE A 81 -0.03 -5.48 -1.93
CA PHE A 81 -1.02 -4.40 -1.77
C PHE A 81 -0.86 -3.31 -2.83
N LEU A 82 0.38 -2.88 -3.10
CA LEU A 82 0.65 -1.87 -4.14
C LEU A 82 0.41 -2.40 -5.55
N CYS A 83 0.64 -3.69 -5.81
CA CYS A 83 0.34 -4.33 -7.09
C CYS A 83 -1.18 -4.43 -7.34
N ILE A 84 -1.96 -4.73 -6.32
CA ILE A 84 -3.42 -4.71 -6.39
C ILE A 84 -3.93 -3.28 -6.58
N HIS A 85 -3.34 -2.32 -5.87
CA HIS A 85 -3.70 -0.90 -5.90
C HIS A 85 -5.19 -0.68 -5.66
N PRO A 86 -5.72 -1.09 -4.48
CA PRO A 86 -7.15 -1.35 -4.30
C PRO A 86 -8.03 -0.10 -4.25
N PHE A 87 -7.47 1.06 -3.93
CA PHE A 87 -8.22 2.30 -3.81
C PHE A 87 -8.02 3.20 -5.03
N ARG A 88 -8.97 4.11 -5.27
CA ARG A 88 -8.84 5.10 -6.34
C ARG A 88 -7.69 6.07 -6.08
N ASP A 89 -7.53 6.51 -4.83
CA ASP A 89 -6.44 7.37 -4.35
C ASP A 89 -5.96 6.89 -2.97
N GLY A 90 -4.81 7.39 -2.52
CA GLY A 90 -4.29 7.13 -1.18
C GLY A 90 -3.55 5.80 -1.01
N ASN A 91 -3.35 4.98 -2.04
CA ASN A 91 -2.66 3.69 -1.91
C ASN A 91 -1.22 3.84 -1.38
N GLY A 92 -0.47 4.84 -1.85
CA GLY A 92 0.87 5.11 -1.36
C GLY A 92 0.90 5.57 0.10
N ARG A 93 -0.04 6.42 0.53
CA ARG A 93 -0.19 6.82 1.95
C ARG A 93 -0.59 5.62 2.80
N MET A 94 -1.53 4.82 2.30
CA MET A 94 -1.99 3.61 2.96
C MET A 94 -0.88 2.57 3.13
N SER A 95 -0.04 2.37 2.11
CA SER A 95 1.09 1.44 2.19
C SER A 95 2.10 1.84 3.28
N ARG A 96 2.43 3.13 3.38
CA ARG A 96 3.32 3.64 4.44
C ARG A 96 2.71 3.47 5.84
N LEU A 97 1.43 3.80 5.99
CA LEU A 97 0.71 3.63 7.25
C LEU A 97 0.65 2.15 7.67
N LEU A 98 0.35 1.26 6.73
CA LEU A 98 0.33 -0.18 6.97
C LEU A 98 1.71 -0.71 7.36
N THR A 99 2.77 -0.25 6.70
CA THR A 99 4.15 -0.64 7.05
C THR A 99 4.43 -0.31 8.52
N LEU A 100 4.14 0.92 8.95
CA LEU A 100 4.36 1.34 10.34
C LEU A 100 3.52 0.52 11.31
N LEU A 101 2.22 0.34 11.04
CA LEU A 101 1.32 -0.43 11.90
C LEU A 101 1.77 -1.88 12.05
N LEU A 102 2.18 -2.52 10.96
CA LEU A 102 2.64 -3.91 10.99
C LEU A 102 3.98 -4.04 11.70
N LEU A 103 4.89 -3.10 11.52
CA LEU A 103 6.16 -3.06 12.28
C LEU A 103 5.89 -2.91 13.78
N TYR A 104 5.06 -1.95 14.20
CA TYR A 104 4.69 -1.77 15.61
C TYR A 104 4.03 -3.01 16.21
N LYS A 105 3.08 -3.61 15.48
CA LYS A 105 2.40 -4.84 15.92
C LYS A 105 3.38 -5.98 16.19
N ASN A 106 4.49 -6.03 15.45
CA ASN A 106 5.53 -7.05 15.58
C ASN A 106 6.71 -6.61 16.50
N GLY A 107 6.54 -5.53 17.27
CA GLY A 107 7.53 -5.07 18.25
C GLY A 107 8.68 -4.25 17.67
N PHE A 108 8.59 -3.80 16.42
CA PHE A 108 9.61 -2.96 15.80
C PHE A 108 9.24 -1.47 15.93
N ASP A 109 9.80 -0.79 16.90
CA ASP A 109 9.52 0.64 17.20
C ASP A 109 10.27 1.64 16.29
N VAL A 110 10.65 1.23 15.09
CA VAL A 110 11.49 2.00 14.15
C VAL A 110 10.89 3.37 13.82
N GLY A 111 9.57 3.45 13.65
CA GLY A 111 8.89 4.71 13.31
C GLY A 111 8.92 5.79 14.39
N LYS A 112 9.38 5.47 15.62
CA LYS A 112 9.61 6.47 16.67
C LYS A 112 10.88 7.30 16.42
N TYR A 113 11.83 6.75 15.66
CA TYR A 113 13.18 7.31 15.50
C TYR A 113 13.52 7.66 14.07
N VAL A 114 12.80 7.11 13.09
CA VAL A 114 13.06 7.28 11.66
C VAL A 114 11.78 7.67 10.93
N SER A 115 11.82 8.78 10.21
CA SER A 115 10.74 9.16 9.30
C SER A 115 10.83 8.31 8.03
N PHE A 116 9.89 7.37 7.86
CA PHE A 116 9.77 6.57 6.64
C PHE A 116 9.54 7.43 5.38
N GLU A 117 8.78 8.50 5.52
CA GLU A 117 8.49 9.41 4.41
C GLU A 117 9.73 10.16 3.96
N GLU A 118 10.56 10.61 4.88
CA GLU A 118 11.84 11.25 4.60
C GLU A 118 12.81 10.28 3.91
N GLN A 119 12.93 9.05 4.41
CA GLN A 119 13.78 8.02 3.79
C GLN A 119 13.33 7.66 2.37
N ILE A 120 12.03 7.51 2.14
CA ILE A 120 11.47 7.25 0.81
C ILE A 120 11.74 8.44 -0.11
N ASN A 121 11.54 9.68 0.36
CA ASN A 121 11.81 10.86 -0.44
C ASN A 121 13.28 11.00 -0.82
N ASN A 122 14.19 10.72 0.12
CA ASN A 122 15.64 10.77 -0.11
C ASN A 122 16.12 9.68 -1.07
N SER A 123 15.42 8.56 -1.17
CA SER A 123 15.77 7.42 -2.03
C SER A 123 15.13 7.47 -3.42
N LYS A 124 14.21 8.40 -3.68
CA LYS A 124 13.49 8.50 -4.99
C LYS A 124 14.41 8.61 -6.21
N GLY A 125 15.60 9.14 -6.06
CA GLY A 125 16.58 9.23 -7.14
C GLY A 125 17.27 7.91 -7.50
N ASN A 126 17.06 6.86 -6.70
CA ASN A 126 17.73 5.55 -6.85
C ASN A 126 16.79 4.46 -7.39
N TYR A 127 15.56 4.81 -7.78
CA TYR A 127 14.56 3.90 -8.35
C TYR A 127 14.42 4.07 -9.85
#